data_a38030a216f7963636e24c2322cf84d8
#
_entry.id   a38030a216f7963636e24c2322cf84d8
#
_cell.length_a   1.000
_cell.length_b   1.000
_cell.length_c   1.000
_cell.angle_alpha   90.00
_cell.angle_beta   90.00
_cell.angle_gamma   90.00
#
_symmetry.space_group_name_H-M   'P 1'
#
loop_
_entity.id
_entity.type
_entity.pdbx_description
1 polymer ?
#
loop_
_entity_poly.entity_id
_entity_poly.type
_entity_poly.pdbx_seq_one_letter_code
_entity_poly.pdbx_strand_id
1 'polypeptide(L)'
;METMLKIKAGIMRVLSIVIIFLFAFMTVIGTYQIVTRYFFNKPSTVSEELLTYSFTWMALLASAYVFGKRDHMRMGFLADKLTGSARKALELCIDALTFALAAVVLVYGGISITRLTMIQTTASLRVPMGYIYVIVPVTGILIMLFSAMNEIQVSKKDFNEKGEVRL
;
A
#
# COMPACT_ATOMS: atom_id res chain seq x y z
N MET A 1 14.66 -2.00 19.68
CA MET A 1 13.38 -1.33 19.40
C MET A 1 13.56 -0.02 18.64
N GLU A 2 14.44 0.86 19.08
CA GLU A 2 14.69 2.14 18.36
C GLU A 2 15.10 1.98 16.89
N THR A 3 15.99 1.03 16.60
CA THR A 3 16.45 0.78 15.22
C THR A 3 15.31 0.36 14.30
N MET A 4 14.41 -0.51 14.76
CA MET A 4 13.24 -0.95 14.00
C MET A 4 12.27 0.22 13.73
N LEU A 5 12.05 1.09 14.71
CA LEU A 5 11.23 2.29 14.55
C LEU A 5 11.84 3.28 13.56
N LYS A 6 13.17 3.45 13.60
CA LYS A 6 13.90 4.30 12.64
C LYS A 6 13.80 3.77 11.21
N ILE A 7 13.95 2.44 11.02
CA ILE A 7 13.79 1.79 9.71
C ILE A 7 12.35 1.97 9.19
N LYS A 8 11.35 1.68 10.03
CA LYS A 8 9.93 1.89 9.68
C LYS A 8 9.67 3.33 9.26
N ALA A 9 10.14 4.31 10.06
CA ALA A 9 9.97 5.72 9.75
C ALA A 9 10.67 6.12 8.44
N GLY A 10 11.85 5.55 8.15
CA GLY A 10 12.57 5.74 6.90
C GLY A 10 11.77 5.24 5.68
N ILE A 11 11.29 3.99 5.73
CA ILE A 11 10.47 3.41 4.66
C ILE A 11 9.19 4.23 4.45
N MET A 12 8.53 4.62 5.53
CA MET A 12 7.33 5.45 5.48
C MET A 12 7.58 6.82 4.83
N ARG A 13 8.73 7.44 5.11
CA ARG A 13 9.11 8.71 4.49
C ARG A 13 9.33 8.55 2.98
N VAL A 14 10.03 7.50 2.57
CA VAL A 14 10.26 7.20 1.14
C VAL A 14 8.92 6.96 0.44
N LEU A 15 8.03 6.14 1.01
CA LEU A 15 6.70 5.89 0.46
C LEU A 15 5.90 7.19 0.31
N SER A 16 5.91 8.05 1.33
CA SER A 16 5.22 9.33 1.28
C SER A 16 5.73 10.22 0.15
N ILE A 17 7.06 10.31 -0.04
CA ILE A 17 7.66 11.10 -1.12
C ILE A 17 7.25 10.54 -2.49
N VAL A 18 7.29 9.20 -2.67
CA VAL A 18 6.89 8.57 -3.93
C VAL A 18 5.41 8.79 -4.23
N ILE A 19 4.53 8.68 -3.23
CA ILE A 19 3.09 8.92 -3.39
C ILE A 19 2.83 10.38 -3.78
N ILE A 20 3.48 11.34 -3.12
CA ILE A 20 3.36 12.76 -3.43
C ILE A 20 3.84 13.04 -4.86
N PHE A 21 4.98 12.46 -5.25
CA PHE A 21 5.51 12.60 -6.61
C PHE A 21 4.54 12.03 -7.66
N LEU A 22 4.01 10.83 -7.44
CA LEU A 22 3.03 10.21 -8.34
C LEU A 22 1.76 11.06 -8.45
N PHE A 23 1.27 11.60 -7.34
CA PHE A 23 0.11 12.47 -7.34
C PHE A 23 0.34 13.76 -8.15
N ALA A 24 1.49 14.42 -7.92
CA ALA A 24 1.87 15.61 -8.68
C ALA A 24 2.04 15.30 -10.18
N PHE A 25 2.70 14.19 -10.52
CA PHE A 25 2.85 13.71 -11.89
C PHE A 25 1.49 13.48 -12.56
N MET A 26 0.57 12.78 -11.88
CA MET A 26 -0.78 12.55 -12.39
C MET A 26 -1.55 13.86 -12.61
N THR A 27 -1.39 14.83 -11.73
CA THR A 27 -2.05 16.13 -11.86
C THR A 27 -1.57 16.86 -13.12
N VAL A 28 -0.27 16.84 -13.39
CA VAL A 28 0.33 17.46 -14.59
C VAL A 28 -0.14 16.75 -15.87
N ILE A 29 -0.05 15.40 -15.89
CA ILE A 29 -0.47 14.61 -17.07
C ILE A 29 -1.98 14.74 -17.30
N GLY A 30 -2.80 14.72 -16.24
CA GLY A 30 -4.24 14.87 -16.33
C GLY A 30 -4.63 16.25 -16.87
N THR A 31 -3.97 17.31 -16.41
CA THR A 31 -4.19 18.66 -16.95
C THR A 31 -3.80 18.73 -18.44
N TYR A 32 -2.64 18.17 -18.80
CA TYR A 32 -2.22 18.06 -20.20
C TYR A 32 -3.26 17.32 -21.05
N GLN A 33 -3.79 16.20 -20.58
CA GLN A 33 -4.79 15.39 -21.27
C GLN A 33 -6.10 16.17 -21.48
N ILE A 34 -6.57 16.91 -20.47
CA ILE A 34 -7.76 17.75 -20.59
C ILE A 34 -7.54 18.84 -21.62
N VAL A 35 -6.42 19.54 -21.57
CA VAL A 35 -6.11 20.61 -22.53
C VAL A 35 -6.01 20.08 -23.95
N THR A 36 -5.29 18.98 -24.18
CA THR A 36 -5.16 18.41 -25.54
C THR A 36 -6.48 17.90 -26.09
N ARG A 37 -7.33 17.33 -25.24
CA ARG A 37 -8.63 16.80 -25.64
C ARG A 37 -9.63 17.90 -26.00
N TYR A 38 -9.74 18.93 -25.17
CA TYR A 38 -10.80 19.93 -25.31
C TYR A 38 -10.38 21.17 -26.12
N PHE A 39 -9.11 21.61 -26.04
CA PHE A 39 -8.64 22.78 -26.79
C PHE A 39 -8.09 22.41 -28.17
N PHE A 40 -7.40 21.28 -28.26
CA PHE A 40 -6.76 20.87 -29.52
C PHE A 40 -7.54 19.76 -30.26
N ASN A 41 -8.62 19.22 -29.69
CA ASN A 41 -9.37 18.10 -30.23
C ASN A 41 -8.50 16.88 -30.61
N LYS A 42 -7.37 16.70 -29.90
CA LYS A 42 -6.41 15.61 -30.10
C LYS A 42 -6.26 14.80 -28.81
N PRO A 43 -7.11 13.79 -28.58
CA PRO A 43 -6.99 12.92 -27.41
C PRO A 43 -5.69 12.12 -27.49
N SER A 44 -4.94 12.09 -26.37
CA SER A 44 -3.69 11.34 -26.26
C SER A 44 -3.93 10.04 -25.50
N THR A 45 -3.90 8.93 -26.20
CA THR A 45 -4.02 7.58 -25.60
C THR A 45 -2.83 7.23 -24.69
N VAL A 46 -1.64 7.77 -24.99
CA VAL A 46 -0.45 7.61 -24.16
C VAL A 46 -0.63 8.25 -22.78
N SER A 47 -1.21 9.47 -22.73
CA SER A 47 -1.47 10.15 -21.46
C SER A 47 -2.50 9.40 -20.61
N GLU A 48 -3.51 8.80 -21.25
CA GLU A 48 -4.53 7.99 -20.59
C GLU A 48 -3.94 6.74 -19.93
N GLU A 49 -3.08 6.02 -20.66
CA GLU A 49 -2.34 4.88 -20.10
C GLU A 49 -1.44 5.28 -18.93
N LEU A 50 -0.66 6.36 -19.08
CA LEU A 50 0.22 6.85 -18.01
C LEU A 50 -0.56 7.21 -16.75
N LEU A 51 -1.71 7.86 -16.87
CA LEU A 51 -2.58 8.18 -15.75
C LEU A 51 -3.09 6.92 -15.04
N THR A 52 -3.60 5.96 -15.80
CA THR A 52 -4.15 4.71 -15.25
C THR A 52 -3.09 3.93 -14.48
N TYR A 53 -1.89 3.81 -15.04
CA TYR A 53 -0.80 3.06 -14.39
C TYR A 53 -0.24 3.79 -13.17
N SER A 54 -0.07 5.11 -13.27
CA SER A 54 0.37 5.93 -12.14
C SER A 54 -0.65 5.90 -10.99
N PHE A 55 -1.95 5.91 -11.30
CA PHE A 55 -3.01 5.76 -10.32
C PHE A 55 -2.94 4.42 -9.60
N THR A 56 -2.78 3.33 -10.36
CA THR A 56 -2.66 1.98 -9.79
C THR A 56 -1.45 1.87 -8.86
N TRP A 57 -0.30 2.40 -9.27
CA TRP A 57 0.91 2.43 -8.46
C TRP A 57 0.71 3.26 -7.18
N MET A 58 0.15 4.46 -7.33
CA MET A 58 -0.13 5.33 -6.20
C MET A 58 -1.09 4.67 -5.21
N ALA A 59 -2.18 4.06 -5.68
CA ALA A 59 -3.18 3.41 -4.83
C ALA A 59 -2.60 2.24 -4.03
N LEU A 60 -1.78 1.39 -4.68
CA LEU A 60 -1.14 0.26 -4.02
C LEU A 60 -0.08 0.71 -2.99
N LEU A 61 0.76 1.69 -3.33
CA LEU A 61 1.75 2.23 -2.39
C LEU A 61 1.08 2.98 -1.23
N ALA A 62 -0.02 3.71 -1.49
CA ALA A 62 -0.82 4.35 -0.44
C ALA A 62 -1.44 3.32 0.50
N SER A 63 -1.91 2.18 -0.02
CA SER A 63 -2.38 1.07 0.82
C SER A 63 -1.28 0.57 1.76
N ALA A 64 -0.07 0.29 1.25
CA ALA A 64 1.07 -0.10 2.09
C ALA A 64 1.40 0.96 3.15
N TYR A 65 1.32 2.24 2.80
CA TYR A 65 1.55 3.35 3.71
C TYR A 65 0.52 3.38 4.86
N VAL A 66 -0.76 3.15 4.56
CA VAL A 66 -1.85 3.09 5.57
C VAL A 66 -1.65 1.92 6.52
N PHE A 67 -1.27 0.73 6.01
CA PHE A 67 -0.90 -0.41 6.85
C PHE A 67 0.30 -0.10 7.75
N GLY A 68 1.30 0.62 7.24
CA GLY A 68 2.45 1.06 8.01
C GLY A 68 2.09 1.99 9.16
N LYS A 69 1.14 2.92 8.95
CA LYS A 69 0.65 3.83 9.99
C LYS A 69 -0.25 3.17 11.05
N ARG A 70 -0.75 1.96 10.79
CA ARG A 70 -1.84 1.34 11.57
C ARG A 70 -3.16 2.13 11.52
N ASP A 71 -3.32 3.03 10.57
CA ASP A 71 -4.56 3.77 10.33
C ASP A 71 -5.54 2.97 9.47
N HIS A 72 -5.18 1.72 9.11
CA HIS A 72 -6.10 0.83 8.43
C HIS A 72 -7.29 0.58 9.35
N MET A 73 -8.49 0.82 8.81
CA MET A 73 -9.77 0.77 9.49
C MET A 73 -9.76 -0.19 10.69
N ARG A 74 -9.31 0.30 11.84
CA ARG A 74 -9.62 -0.34 13.09
C ARG A 74 -11.12 -0.20 13.22
N MET A 75 -11.83 -1.30 13.38
CA MET A 75 -13.15 -1.25 13.99
C MET A 75 -12.94 -0.74 15.42
N GLY A 76 -12.69 0.56 15.55
CA GLY A 76 -12.44 1.22 16.84
C GLY A 76 -13.57 0.88 17.80
N PHE A 77 -14.79 0.87 17.27
CA PHE A 77 -15.98 0.46 18.00
C PHE A 77 -15.88 -0.96 18.63
N LEU A 78 -15.26 -1.93 17.94
CA LEU A 78 -15.10 -3.29 18.48
C LEU A 78 -13.86 -3.37 19.38
N ALA A 79 -12.77 -2.73 18.98
CA ALA A 79 -11.51 -2.71 19.73
C ALA A 79 -11.66 -1.93 21.05
N ASP A 80 -12.46 -0.87 21.07
CA ASP A 80 -12.69 -0.05 22.27
C ASP A 80 -13.63 -0.71 23.29
N LYS A 81 -14.42 -1.72 22.87
CA LYS A 81 -15.22 -2.56 23.76
C LYS A 81 -14.42 -3.71 24.40
N LEU A 82 -13.27 -4.04 23.85
CA LEU A 82 -12.42 -5.12 24.33
C LEU A 82 -11.27 -4.54 25.17
N THR A 83 -11.04 -5.10 26.34
CA THR A 83 -9.99 -4.69 27.27
C THR A 83 -8.99 -5.81 27.50
N GLY A 84 -7.77 -5.45 27.91
CA GLY A 84 -6.75 -6.42 28.32
C GLY A 84 -6.36 -7.42 27.22
N SER A 85 -6.36 -8.70 27.58
CA SER A 85 -5.88 -9.81 26.72
C SER A 85 -6.71 -10.01 25.45
N ALA A 86 -8.02 -9.74 25.51
CA ALA A 86 -8.92 -9.91 24.36
C ALA A 86 -8.60 -8.91 23.24
N ARG A 87 -8.29 -7.66 23.60
CA ARG A 87 -7.85 -6.63 22.65
C ARG A 87 -6.52 -7.00 22.00
N LYS A 88 -5.56 -7.48 22.79
CA LYS A 88 -4.26 -7.94 22.28
C LYS A 88 -4.41 -9.11 21.31
N ALA A 89 -5.25 -10.10 21.64
CA ALA A 89 -5.54 -11.24 20.78
C ALA A 89 -6.18 -10.81 19.45
N LEU A 90 -7.14 -9.87 19.49
CA LEU A 90 -7.76 -9.33 18.29
C LEU A 90 -6.76 -8.61 17.39
N GLU A 91 -5.91 -7.72 17.95
CA GLU A 91 -4.89 -7.01 17.18
C GLU A 91 -3.88 -7.98 16.53
N LEU A 92 -3.43 -8.99 17.26
CA LEU A 92 -2.53 -10.02 16.72
C LEU A 92 -3.19 -10.85 15.62
N CYS A 93 -4.45 -11.21 15.78
CA CYS A 93 -5.20 -11.96 14.78
C CYS A 93 -5.38 -11.17 13.48
N ILE A 94 -5.67 -9.86 13.57
CA ILE A 94 -5.79 -8.98 12.41
C ILE A 94 -4.43 -8.83 11.71
N ASP A 95 -3.35 -8.61 12.44
CA ASP A 95 -2.01 -8.47 11.86
C ASP A 95 -1.56 -9.77 11.19
N ALA A 96 -1.83 -10.95 11.80
CA ALA A 96 -1.52 -12.25 11.24
C ALA A 96 -2.34 -12.56 9.97
N LEU A 97 -3.64 -12.23 9.97
CA LEU A 97 -4.52 -12.41 8.82
C LEU A 97 -4.07 -11.50 7.67
N THR A 98 -3.74 -10.25 7.96
CA THR A 98 -3.21 -9.29 6.98
C THR A 98 -1.90 -9.79 6.38
N PHE A 99 -1.00 -10.31 7.21
CA PHE A 99 0.26 -10.90 6.75
C PHE A 99 0.02 -12.08 5.81
N ALA A 100 -0.84 -13.03 6.20
CA ALA A 100 -1.17 -14.19 5.39
C ALA A 100 -1.82 -13.80 4.04
N LEU A 101 -2.74 -12.85 4.07
CA LEU A 101 -3.41 -12.34 2.87
C LEU A 101 -2.44 -11.63 1.94
N ALA A 102 -1.55 -10.78 2.48
CA ALA A 102 -0.51 -10.13 1.70
C ALA A 102 0.47 -11.14 1.07
N ALA A 103 0.87 -12.19 1.80
CA ALA A 103 1.76 -13.22 1.30
C ALA A 103 1.13 -14.01 0.14
N VAL A 104 -0.11 -14.47 0.31
CA VAL A 104 -0.77 -15.35 -0.68
C VAL A 104 -1.30 -14.53 -1.86
N VAL A 105 -2.01 -13.45 -1.62
CA VAL A 105 -2.70 -12.71 -2.69
C VAL A 105 -1.74 -11.73 -3.39
N LEU A 106 -1.03 -10.89 -2.60
CA LEU A 106 -0.22 -9.83 -3.20
C LEU A 106 1.15 -10.34 -3.64
N VAL A 107 1.83 -11.17 -2.86
CA VAL A 107 3.16 -11.64 -3.24
C VAL A 107 3.05 -12.81 -4.21
N TYR A 108 2.45 -13.93 -3.81
CA TYR A 108 2.36 -15.10 -4.68
C TYR A 108 1.49 -14.83 -5.93
N GLY A 109 0.28 -14.31 -5.75
CA GLY A 109 -0.62 -13.91 -6.84
C GLY A 109 -0.01 -12.80 -7.71
N GLY A 110 0.62 -11.80 -7.09
CA GLY A 110 1.30 -10.70 -7.78
C GLY A 110 2.48 -11.16 -8.63
N ILE A 111 3.32 -12.07 -8.15
CA ILE A 111 4.40 -12.67 -8.96
C ILE A 111 3.83 -13.46 -10.14
N SER A 112 2.77 -14.23 -9.90
CA SER A 112 2.12 -15.04 -10.93
C SER A 112 1.58 -14.15 -12.06
N ILE A 113 0.81 -13.12 -11.72
CA ILE A 113 0.23 -12.19 -12.72
C ILE A 113 1.34 -11.41 -13.45
N THR A 114 2.37 -10.96 -12.75
CA THR A 114 3.51 -10.27 -13.35
C THR A 114 4.18 -11.13 -14.42
N ARG A 115 4.40 -12.41 -14.14
CA ARG A 115 5.00 -13.35 -15.11
C ARG A 115 4.09 -13.59 -16.32
N LEU A 116 2.80 -13.82 -16.08
CA LEU A 116 1.81 -14.05 -17.15
C LEU A 116 1.66 -12.85 -18.09
N THR A 117 1.76 -11.64 -17.56
CA THR A 117 1.54 -10.41 -18.32
C THR A 117 2.81 -9.87 -18.99
N MET A 118 3.99 -10.48 -18.76
CA MET A 118 5.23 -10.10 -19.46
C MET A 118 5.15 -10.28 -20.98
N ILE A 119 4.33 -11.21 -21.47
CA ILE A 119 4.12 -11.47 -22.91
C ILE A 119 3.18 -10.43 -23.53
N GLN A 120 2.35 -9.79 -22.72
CA GLN A 120 1.38 -8.79 -23.18
C GLN A 120 2.01 -7.41 -23.20
N THR A 121 1.79 -6.66 -24.27
CA THR A 121 2.24 -5.27 -24.38
C THR A 121 1.06 -4.30 -24.20
N THR A 122 1.33 -3.15 -23.61
CA THR A 122 0.36 -2.05 -23.49
C THR A 122 -0.01 -1.50 -24.87
N ALA A 123 -1.21 -0.99 -25.02
CA ALA A 123 -1.76 -0.57 -26.30
C ALA A 123 -1.03 0.63 -26.91
N SER A 124 -0.70 1.64 -26.10
CA SER A 124 -0.11 2.90 -26.55
C SER A 124 1.37 3.00 -26.30
N LEU A 125 1.82 2.62 -25.10
CA LEU A 125 3.24 2.69 -24.69
C LEU A 125 4.08 1.53 -25.26
N ARG A 126 3.43 0.42 -25.66
CA ARG A 126 4.06 -0.82 -26.14
C ARG A 126 5.13 -1.40 -25.18
N VAL A 127 4.94 -1.17 -23.88
CA VAL A 127 5.77 -1.73 -22.83
C VAL A 127 5.14 -3.02 -22.31
N PRO A 128 5.91 -4.07 -21.95
CA PRO A 128 5.36 -5.28 -21.33
C PRO A 128 4.54 -4.95 -20.09
N MET A 129 3.28 -5.42 -20.04
CA MET A 129 2.37 -5.15 -18.90
C MET A 129 2.90 -5.69 -17.58
N GLY A 130 3.76 -6.70 -17.61
CA GLY A 130 4.39 -7.23 -16.40
C GLY A 130 5.14 -6.18 -15.58
N TYR A 131 5.77 -5.18 -16.21
CA TYR A 131 6.42 -4.07 -15.49
C TYR A 131 5.44 -3.23 -14.68
N ILE A 132 4.21 -3.12 -15.17
CA ILE A 132 3.16 -2.36 -14.46
C ILE A 132 2.68 -3.16 -13.26
N TYR A 133 2.54 -4.49 -13.41
CA TYR A 133 2.08 -5.37 -12.33
C TYR A 133 3.14 -5.68 -11.27
N VAL A 134 4.43 -5.40 -11.49
CA VAL A 134 5.50 -5.55 -10.47
C VAL A 134 5.17 -4.81 -9.17
N ILE A 135 4.41 -3.73 -9.24
CA ILE A 135 4.02 -3.00 -8.02
C ILE A 135 3.20 -3.84 -7.05
N VAL A 136 2.45 -4.84 -7.53
CA VAL A 136 1.60 -5.70 -6.70
C VAL A 136 2.42 -6.53 -5.71
N PRO A 137 3.40 -7.36 -6.13
CA PRO A 137 4.25 -8.09 -5.19
C PRO A 137 5.13 -7.16 -4.35
N VAL A 138 5.60 -6.03 -4.88
CA VAL A 138 6.36 -5.03 -4.09
C VAL A 138 5.51 -4.49 -2.95
N THR A 139 4.26 -4.10 -3.22
CA THR A 139 3.31 -3.65 -2.20
C THR A 139 3.03 -4.76 -1.18
N GLY A 140 2.87 -6.00 -1.64
CA GLY A 140 2.68 -7.16 -0.77
C GLY A 140 3.83 -7.34 0.22
N ILE A 141 5.08 -7.26 -0.25
CA ILE A 141 6.28 -7.33 0.60
C ILE A 141 6.30 -6.18 1.63
N LEU A 142 5.96 -4.96 1.21
CA LEU A 142 5.90 -3.82 2.12
C LEU A 142 4.84 -4.01 3.21
N ILE A 143 3.64 -4.50 2.85
CA ILE A 143 2.58 -4.78 3.82
C ILE A 143 3.01 -5.88 4.79
N MET A 144 3.63 -6.97 4.31
CA MET A 144 4.16 -8.04 5.16
C MET A 144 5.20 -7.50 6.15
N LEU A 145 6.14 -6.67 5.69
CA LEU A 145 7.13 -6.05 6.55
C LEU A 145 6.49 -5.17 7.63
N PHE A 146 5.53 -4.32 7.24
CA PHE A 146 4.83 -3.48 8.20
C PHE A 146 3.97 -4.28 9.17
N SER A 147 3.28 -5.34 8.71
CA SER A 147 2.50 -6.22 9.57
C SER A 147 3.37 -6.92 10.61
N ALA A 148 4.49 -7.50 10.19
CA ALA A 148 5.45 -8.13 11.10
C ALA A 148 6.02 -7.14 12.13
N MET A 149 6.39 -5.93 11.69
CA MET A 149 6.87 -4.88 12.60
C MET A 149 5.78 -4.42 13.59
N ASN A 150 4.53 -4.37 13.14
CA ASN A 150 3.38 -4.02 13.97
C ASN A 150 3.09 -5.11 15.00
N GLU A 151 3.15 -6.37 14.62
CA GLU A 151 2.95 -7.53 15.50
C GLU A 151 3.97 -7.55 16.65
N ILE A 152 5.25 -7.31 16.35
CA ILE A 152 6.30 -7.20 17.36
C ILE A 152 6.01 -6.03 18.34
N GLN A 153 5.46 -4.93 17.84
CA GLN A 153 5.10 -3.79 18.68
C GLN A 153 3.92 -4.10 19.61
N VAL A 154 2.88 -4.79 19.12
CA VAL A 154 1.72 -5.19 19.92
C VAL A 154 2.09 -6.22 20.95
N SER A 155 2.89 -7.21 20.58
CA SER A 155 3.33 -8.26 21.51
C SER A 155 4.05 -7.71 22.74
N LYS A 156 4.74 -6.55 22.60
CA LYS A 156 5.49 -5.88 23.68
C LYS A 156 4.70 -4.81 24.43
N LYS A 157 3.45 -4.51 24.02
CA LYS A 157 2.59 -3.57 24.72
C LYS A 157 1.77 -4.28 25.77
N ASP A 158 1.90 -3.83 27.02
CA ASP A 158 0.97 -4.23 28.09
C ASP A 158 -0.22 -3.26 28.10
N PHE A 159 -1.40 -3.79 27.86
CA PHE A 159 -2.65 -3.05 27.97
C PHE A 159 -3.20 -3.18 29.40
N ASN A 160 -3.56 -2.04 30.02
CA ASN A 160 -4.26 -2.06 31.30
C ASN A 160 -5.72 -2.46 31.14
N GLU A 161 -6.45 -2.66 32.24
CA GLU A 161 -7.88 -3.02 32.25
C GLU A 161 -8.78 -1.99 31.52
N LYS A 162 -8.31 -0.75 31.34
CA LYS A 162 -9.02 0.30 30.59
C LYS A 162 -8.61 0.39 29.13
N GLY A 163 -7.74 -0.53 28.63
CA GLY A 163 -7.26 -0.52 27.25
C GLY A 163 -6.23 0.57 26.93
N GLU A 164 -5.69 1.27 27.94
CA GLU A 164 -4.64 2.26 27.79
C GLU A 164 -3.27 1.59 27.86
N VAL A 165 -2.29 2.13 27.11
CA VAL A 165 -0.91 1.62 27.11
C VAL A 165 -0.23 2.07 28.39
N ARG A 166 0.34 1.13 29.16
CA ARG A 166 1.26 1.48 30.25
C ARG A 166 2.58 1.97 29.64
N LEU A 167 3.00 3.18 30.03
CA LEU A 167 4.31 3.76 29.71
C LEU A 167 5.42 3.07 30.52
#